data_65d26b162a55ed74aab4047cbe538658
#
_entry.id   65d26b162a55ed74aab4047cbe538658
#
_cell.length_a   1.000
_cell.length_b   1.000
_cell.length_c   1.000
_cell.angle_alpha   90.00
_cell.angle_beta   90.00
_cell.angle_gamma   90.00
#
_symmetry.space_group_name_H-M   'P 1'
#
loop_
_entity.id
_entity.type
_entity.pdbx_description
1 polymer ?
#
loop_
_entity_poly.entity_id
_entity_poly.type
_entity_poly.pdbx_seq_one_letter_code
_entity_poly.pdbx_strand_id
1 'polypeptide(L)'
;VGNMRSWLLILFLGLGLATPALAADWTTPAEAARFRTTPSYPDTLDYLKRLEQAAPGKIRLQTFGVSPQGRPMVAVIANANGVFTPEGARAAKLPVILVQAGIHPGEIEGKDAGLMLLRDFAATGKVPHLLDHVVLVFIPVFSVDGHENSSPYNRINQNGPDSMGFRGQSQYLNLNRDYIKADAPEMRAWLALWQHWRPDFLTDVHTTDGADYQYDLTWYLEDPGKLDPASSDWQQKAMAAVIPAYEKRGHLASIYLEFKDGKDPRQGIINFGSGPRFSTGYAALQNRPALLIETHMLKPYAVRVRAAYDLVALMLEHIGRDPAALLAATAKADADTGARAKDRAARVALTFKPDPISTPYALKAYAFEQSHSDISGSGWIQYDPGKPVTVEIPNWNRLLPDASIALPAAYAIPAQWTSVIARLQAHGIVYRRLDCAVAVDAQSYQLDNPKWSSQPFEGHLMLQSVMTSPASRHEILPPGSVIVPLDQPSANVAIELLEPDAPDSLLRWGVLDAIFEIKEYGEPRVLEKLAREMLAKDATVKTEFERKLRDDAAFAASPQARLNFFFQRSPWYTVQRAGAYPVLRLDAAALDTISASIAGKSCPVPEVDSAYRNLR
;
A
#
# COMPACT_ATOMS: atom_id res chain seq x y z
N VAL A 1 19.14 -101.72 16.84
CA VAL A 1 19.87 -100.91 15.84
C VAL A 1 18.93 -99.84 15.35
N GLY A 2 19.00 -98.64 15.84
CA GLY A 2 18.11 -97.52 15.45
C GLY A 2 18.82 -96.17 15.74
N ASN A 3 19.23 -95.51 14.71
CA ASN A 3 19.89 -94.21 14.77
C ASN A 3 18.90 -93.05 15.06
N MET A 4 19.13 -92.35 16.15
CA MET A 4 18.48 -91.05 16.47
C MET A 4 19.35 -89.92 15.92
N ARG A 5 18.84 -89.14 14.96
CA ARG A 5 19.47 -87.89 14.46
C ARG A 5 18.90 -86.70 15.22
N SER A 6 19.75 -86.04 16.02
CA SER A 6 19.46 -84.76 16.69
C SER A 6 19.50 -83.63 15.68
N TRP A 7 18.42 -82.80 15.62
CA TRP A 7 18.37 -81.52 14.90
C TRP A 7 18.71 -80.42 15.86
N LEU A 8 19.84 -79.75 15.66
CA LEU A 8 20.15 -78.48 16.32
C LEU A 8 19.41 -77.37 15.59
N LEU A 9 18.46 -76.70 16.26
CA LEU A 9 17.89 -75.43 15.84
C LEU A 9 18.85 -74.27 16.27
N ILE A 10 19.51 -73.67 15.28
CA ILE A 10 20.28 -72.44 15.50
C ILE A 10 19.30 -71.23 15.39
N LEU A 11 18.97 -70.57 16.55
CA LEU A 11 18.26 -69.30 16.60
C LEU A 11 19.22 -68.18 16.23
N PHE A 12 19.07 -67.61 15.03
CA PHE A 12 19.69 -66.33 14.69
C PHE A 12 18.94 -65.20 15.37
N LEU A 13 19.44 -64.69 16.50
CA LEU A 13 19.04 -63.37 17.01
C LEU A 13 19.63 -62.30 16.06
N GLY A 14 18.79 -61.77 15.18
CA GLY A 14 19.14 -60.58 14.41
C GLY A 14 19.14 -59.37 15.31
N LEU A 15 20.29 -58.94 15.82
CA LEU A 15 20.47 -57.61 16.34
C LEU A 15 20.31 -56.61 15.15
N GLY A 16 19.13 -56.06 15.03
CA GLY A 16 18.91 -54.90 14.17
C GLY A 16 19.71 -53.71 14.74
N LEU A 17 20.87 -53.42 14.15
CA LEU A 17 21.57 -52.17 14.35
C LEU A 17 20.65 -51.07 13.81
N ALA A 18 19.90 -50.41 14.71
CA ALA A 18 19.26 -49.15 14.41
C ALA A 18 20.40 -48.15 14.11
N THR A 19 20.66 -47.89 12.84
CA THR A 19 21.50 -46.77 12.44
C THR A 19 20.84 -45.49 13.03
N PRO A 20 21.57 -44.69 13.83
CA PRO A 20 21.02 -43.43 14.27
C PRO A 20 20.65 -42.64 13.01
N ALA A 21 19.38 -42.29 12.86
CA ALA A 21 18.96 -41.38 11.83
C ALA A 21 19.76 -40.09 12.07
N LEU A 22 20.65 -39.73 11.16
CA LEU A 22 21.33 -38.45 11.19
C LEU A 22 20.23 -37.38 11.29
N ALA A 23 20.29 -36.58 12.35
CA ALA A 23 19.36 -35.47 12.49
C ALA A 23 19.40 -34.65 11.20
N ALA A 24 18.24 -34.41 10.62
CA ALA A 24 18.16 -33.62 9.37
C ALA A 24 18.84 -32.27 9.55
N ASP A 25 19.73 -31.93 8.63
CA ASP A 25 20.36 -30.62 8.61
C ASP A 25 19.34 -29.57 8.18
N TRP A 26 19.02 -28.67 9.11
CA TRP A 26 18.08 -27.56 8.91
C TRP A 26 18.78 -26.21 8.73
N THR A 27 20.09 -26.20 8.50
CA THR A 27 20.82 -24.99 8.12
C THR A 27 20.16 -24.37 6.88
N THR A 28 19.81 -23.09 6.95
CA THR A 28 19.23 -22.40 5.79
C THR A 28 20.29 -22.19 4.70
N PRO A 29 19.91 -22.03 3.43
CA PRO A 29 20.87 -21.81 2.36
C PRO A 29 21.75 -20.57 2.59
N ALA A 30 21.20 -19.49 3.16
CA ALA A 30 21.97 -18.28 3.50
C ALA A 30 23.00 -18.56 4.61
N GLU A 31 22.62 -19.30 5.66
CA GLU A 31 23.53 -19.71 6.73
C GLU A 31 24.66 -20.63 6.20
N ALA A 32 24.31 -21.60 5.35
CA ALA A 32 25.28 -22.50 4.71
C ALA A 32 26.30 -21.72 3.86
N ALA A 33 25.85 -20.66 3.19
CA ALA A 33 26.70 -19.73 2.46
C ALA A 33 27.41 -18.68 3.36
N ARG A 34 27.27 -18.78 4.69
CA ARG A 34 27.76 -17.79 5.66
C ARG A 34 27.29 -16.36 5.34
N PHE A 35 26.06 -16.23 4.90
CA PHE A 35 25.41 -14.98 4.49
C PHE A 35 26.17 -14.20 3.39
N ARG A 36 26.95 -14.89 2.56
CA ARG A 36 27.53 -14.28 1.37
C ARG A 36 26.54 -14.23 0.21
N THR A 37 25.69 -15.24 0.13
CA THR A 37 24.63 -15.33 -0.89
C THR A 37 23.28 -15.58 -0.21
N THR A 38 22.22 -15.31 -0.95
CA THR A 38 20.84 -15.60 -0.59
C THR A 38 20.27 -16.63 -1.57
N PRO A 39 19.37 -17.56 -1.16
CA PRO A 39 18.80 -18.55 -2.05
C PRO A 39 17.97 -17.90 -3.18
N SER A 40 17.99 -18.51 -4.35
CA SER A 40 17.03 -18.23 -5.43
C SER A 40 15.59 -18.51 -4.97
N TYR A 41 14.61 -18.06 -5.75
CA TYR A 41 13.21 -18.36 -5.40
C TYR A 41 12.88 -19.85 -5.47
N PRO A 42 13.33 -20.63 -6.48
CA PRO A 42 13.20 -22.09 -6.45
C PRO A 42 13.81 -22.74 -5.21
N ASP A 43 15.05 -22.38 -4.84
CA ASP A 43 15.71 -22.92 -3.65
C ASP A 43 14.97 -22.56 -2.36
N THR A 44 14.42 -21.35 -2.30
CA THR A 44 13.56 -20.87 -1.19
C THR A 44 12.32 -21.76 -1.08
N LEU A 45 11.63 -22.03 -2.20
CA LEU A 45 10.45 -22.88 -2.21
C LEU A 45 10.77 -24.33 -1.85
N ASP A 46 11.89 -24.84 -2.31
CA ASP A 46 12.29 -26.23 -2.00
C ASP A 46 12.64 -26.38 -0.51
N TYR A 47 13.28 -25.39 0.09
CA TYR A 47 13.51 -25.38 1.54
C TYR A 47 12.18 -25.32 2.31
N LEU A 48 11.24 -24.49 1.90
CA LEU A 48 9.91 -24.38 2.53
C LEU A 48 9.08 -25.66 2.38
N LYS A 49 9.12 -26.33 1.22
CA LYS A 49 8.46 -27.64 1.02
C LYS A 49 9.04 -28.70 1.96
N ARG A 50 10.36 -28.71 2.15
CA ARG A 50 11.00 -29.63 3.13
C ARG A 50 10.49 -29.36 4.55
N LEU A 51 10.35 -28.08 4.96
CA LEU A 51 9.79 -27.73 6.27
C LEU A 51 8.33 -28.14 6.40
N GLU A 52 7.51 -27.92 5.39
CA GLU A 52 6.11 -28.35 5.38
C GLU A 52 5.99 -29.89 5.51
N GLN A 53 6.81 -30.64 4.77
CA GLN A 53 6.83 -32.09 4.84
C GLN A 53 7.25 -32.62 6.21
N ALA A 54 8.20 -31.95 6.86
CA ALA A 54 8.69 -32.33 8.19
C ALA A 54 7.72 -31.93 9.32
N ALA A 55 6.94 -30.88 9.13
CA ALA A 55 6.01 -30.35 10.13
C ALA A 55 4.62 -30.01 9.54
N PRO A 56 3.89 -30.97 8.94
CA PRO A 56 2.65 -30.74 8.21
C PRO A 56 1.51 -30.23 9.10
N GLY A 57 1.61 -30.41 10.41
CA GLY A 57 0.68 -29.87 11.41
C GLY A 57 1.01 -28.45 11.87
N LYS A 58 2.12 -27.85 11.43
CA LYS A 58 2.58 -26.53 11.84
C LYS A 58 2.76 -25.54 10.71
N ILE A 59 3.01 -26.02 9.49
CA ILE A 59 3.29 -25.22 8.29
C ILE A 59 2.43 -25.71 7.13
N ARG A 60 1.90 -24.77 6.35
CA ARG A 60 1.18 -24.98 5.10
C ARG A 60 1.62 -23.96 4.07
N LEU A 61 1.98 -24.41 2.86
CA LEU A 61 2.24 -23.52 1.73
C LEU A 61 0.93 -23.22 0.98
N GLN A 62 0.72 -21.94 0.65
CA GLN A 62 -0.46 -21.48 -0.09
C GLN A 62 0.00 -20.61 -1.26
N THR A 63 -0.29 -21.04 -2.49
CA THR A 63 -0.15 -20.16 -3.65
C THR A 63 -1.29 -19.14 -3.64
N PHE A 64 -0.97 -17.85 -3.66
CA PHE A 64 -1.96 -16.77 -3.64
C PHE A 64 -2.03 -16.00 -4.97
N GLY A 65 -1.10 -16.25 -5.89
CA GLY A 65 -1.07 -15.60 -7.20
C GLY A 65 -0.04 -16.20 -8.13
N VAL A 66 0.05 -15.61 -9.30
CA VAL A 66 1.06 -15.92 -10.31
C VAL A 66 1.65 -14.61 -10.82
N SER A 67 2.98 -14.51 -10.86
CA SER A 67 3.67 -13.32 -11.37
C SER A 67 3.51 -13.18 -12.89
N PRO A 68 3.77 -12.02 -13.49
CA PRO A 68 3.70 -11.84 -14.94
C PRO A 68 4.59 -12.80 -15.76
N GLN A 69 5.69 -13.30 -15.20
CA GLN A 69 6.55 -14.31 -15.84
C GLN A 69 6.13 -15.75 -15.50
N GLY A 70 4.94 -15.96 -14.94
CA GLY A 70 4.37 -17.28 -14.72
C GLY A 70 4.87 -18.02 -13.47
N ARG A 71 5.56 -17.35 -12.54
CA ARG A 71 6.02 -17.96 -11.30
C ARG A 71 4.92 -17.96 -10.24
N PRO A 72 4.70 -19.07 -9.49
CA PRO A 72 3.75 -19.08 -8.38
C PRO A 72 4.22 -18.11 -7.28
N MET A 73 3.31 -17.32 -6.75
CA MET A 73 3.53 -16.47 -5.58
C MET A 73 3.02 -17.22 -4.35
N VAL A 74 3.92 -17.51 -3.40
CA VAL A 74 3.63 -18.40 -2.29
C VAL A 74 3.68 -17.65 -0.97
N ALA A 75 2.66 -17.87 -0.14
CA ALA A 75 2.65 -17.52 1.28
C ALA A 75 2.80 -18.80 2.12
N VAL A 76 3.44 -18.69 3.26
CA VAL A 76 3.55 -19.74 4.29
C VAL A 76 2.55 -19.43 5.39
N ILE A 77 1.65 -20.35 5.66
CA ILE A 77 0.74 -20.27 6.80
C ILE A 77 1.34 -21.12 7.91
N ALA A 78 1.58 -20.50 9.08
CA ALA A 78 2.18 -21.20 10.20
C ALA A 78 1.41 -20.96 11.52
N ASN A 79 1.16 -22.03 12.26
CA ASN A 79 0.52 -22.01 13.57
C ASN A 79 0.82 -23.32 14.31
N ALA A 80 1.01 -23.28 15.62
CA ALA A 80 1.37 -24.45 16.43
C ALA A 80 0.31 -25.56 16.43
N ASN A 81 -0.96 -25.19 16.27
CA ASN A 81 -2.12 -26.07 16.37
C ASN A 81 -2.76 -26.42 15.01
N GLY A 82 -2.09 -26.10 13.90
CA GLY A 82 -2.58 -26.42 12.56
C GLY A 82 -3.76 -25.57 12.09
N VAL A 83 -3.89 -24.35 12.59
CA VAL A 83 -4.92 -23.41 12.13
C VAL A 83 -4.44 -22.76 10.84
N PHE A 84 -4.93 -23.26 9.70
CA PHE A 84 -4.48 -22.87 8.36
C PHE A 84 -5.56 -22.20 7.50
N THR A 85 -6.65 -21.76 8.12
CA THR A 85 -7.73 -21.05 7.42
C THR A 85 -8.19 -19.83 8.20
N PRO A 86 -8.70 -18.80 7.50
CA PRO A 86 -9.24 -17.61 8.18
C PRO A 86 -10.41 -17.91 9.13
N GLU A 87 -11.28 -18.88 8.77
CA GLU A 87 -12.40 -19.33 9.60
C GLU A 87 -11.89 -19.99 10.88
N GLY A 88 -10.86 -20.83 10.75
CA GLY A 88 -10.21 -21.46 11.90
C GLY A 88 -9.58 -20.44 12.83
N ALA A 89 -8.89 -19.43 12.31
CA ALA A 89 -8.30 -18.35 13.09
C ALA A 89 -9.37 -17.57 13.88
N ARG A 90 -10.47 -17.18 13.21
CA ARG A 90 -11.62 -16.51 13.85
C ARG A 90 -12.28 -17.38 14.93
N ALA A 91 -12.52 -18.66 14.64
CA ALA A 91 -13.15 -19.59 15.60
C ALA A 91 -12.27 -19.79 16.85
N ALA A 92 -10.95 -19.85 16.66
CA ALA A 92 -9.97 -19.98 17.74
C ALA A 92 -9.61 -18.64 18.41
N LYS A 93 -10.15 -17.50 17.92
CA LYS A 93 -9.82 -16.14 18.37
C LYS A 93 -8.31 -15.86 18.34
N LEU A 94 -7.66 -16.30 17.27
CA LEU A 94 -6.24 -16.06 17.01
C LEU A 94 -6.08 -14.87 16.04
N PRO A 95 -5.28 -13.85 16.36
CA PRO A 95 -4.96 -12.80 15.41
C PRO A 95 -4.14 -13.36 14.26
N VAL A 96 -4.40 -12.82 13.07
CA VAL A 96 -3.66 -13.12 11.85
C VAL A 96 -2.59 -12.05 11.64
N ILE A 97 -1.34 -12.47 11.57
CA ILE A 97 -0.19 -11.59 11.39
C ILE A 97 0.37 -11.82 9.99
N LEU A 98 0.30 -10.80 9.14
CA LEU A 98 0.92 -10.82 7.83
C LEU A 98 2.34 -10.24 7.93
N VAL A 99 3.34 -11.07 7.63
CA VAL A 99 4.73 -10.63 7.49
C VAL A 99 5.13 -10.79 6.03
N GLN A 100 5.59 -9.72 5.42
CA GLN A 100 6.03 -9.76 4.03
C GLN A 100 7.47 -9.28 3.88
N ALA A 101 8.19 -9.86 2.92
CA ALA A 101 9.55 -9.52 2.55
C ALA A 101 9.70 -9.47 1.03
N GLY A 102 10.77 -8.84 0.56
CA GLY A 102 11.14 -8.82 -0.84
C GLY A 102 10.14 -8.12 -1.76
N ILE A 103 9.44 -7.09 -1.26
CA ILE A 103 8.68 -6.18 -2.13
C ILE A 103 9.63 -5.38 -3.01
N HIS A 104 10.77 -4.93 -2.46
CA HIS A 104 11.95 -4.59 -3.21
C HIS A 104 12.87 -5.82 -3.23
N PRO A 105 13.01 -6.50 -4.35
CA PRO A 105 13.60 -7.85 -4.39
C PRO A 105 15.08 -7.96 -4.02
N GLY A 106 15.77 -6.85 -3.92
CA GLY A 106 17.14 -6.79 -3.41
C GLY A 106 17.25 -6.58 -1.90
N GLU A 107 16.13 -6.33 -1.23
CA GLU A 107 16.00 -6.13 0.22
C GLU A 107 15.45 -7.45 0.81
N ILE A 108 16.33 -8.42 1.01
CA ILE A 108 15.96 -9.83 1.20
C ILE A 108 16.25 -10.37 2.59
N GLU A 109 16.61 -9.50 3.53
CA GLU A 109 16.85 -9.84 4.92
C GLU A 109 15.64 -10.51 5.57
N GLY A 110 14.46 -9.99 5.30
CA GLY A 110 13.20 -10.56 5.81
C GLY A 110 12.90 -11.96 5.27
N LYS A 111 13.29 -12.27 4.02
CA LYS A 111 13.18 -13.62 3.47
C LYS A 111 14.02 -14.61 4.27
N ASP A 112 15.32 -14.34 4.42
CA ASP A 112 16.24 -15.27 5.07
C ASP A 112 15.98 -15.33 6.59
N ALA A 113 15.61 -14.22 7.23
CA ALA A 113 15.13 -14.19 8.61
C ALA A 113 13.88 -15.05 8.81
N GLY A 114 12.91 -14.97 7.90
CA GLY A 114 11.69 -15.77 7.95
C GLY A 114 11.94 -17.27 7.77
N LEU A 115 12.86 -17.64 6.88
CA LEU A 115 13.27 -19.05 6.75
C LEU A 115 13.89 -19.59 8.05
N MET A 116 14.77 -18.81 8.69
CA MET A 116 15.34 -19.14 10.00
C MET A 116 14.25 -19.28 11.08
N LEU A 117 13.31 -18.34 11.12
CA LEU A 117 12.21 -18.31 12.10
C LEU A 117 11.31 -19.54 11.96
N LEU A 118 10.89 -19.87 10.75
CA LEU A 118 10.05 -21.02 10.46
C LEU A 118 10.75 -22.33 10.81
N ARG A 119 12.05 -22.45 10.50
CA ARG A 119 12.88 -23.57 10.94
C ARG A 119 12.93 -23.70 12.46
N ASP A 120 13.21 -22.59 13.15
CA ASP A 120 13.36 -22.59 14.60
C ASP A 120 12.04 -22.90 15.32
N PHE A 121 10.92 -22.49 14.73
CA PHE A 121 9.59 -22.85 15.20
C PHE A 121 9.22 -24.32 14.92
N ALA A 122 9.39 -24.77 13.68
CA ALA A 122 8.77 -26.02 13.24
C ALA A 122 9.68 -27.25 13.31
N ALA A 123 11.00 -27.10 13.05
CA ALA A 123 11.92 -28.20 12.86
C ALA A 123 12.92 -28.37 14.00
N THR A 124 13.56 -27.28 14.49
CA THR A 124 14.56 -27.39 15.54
C THR A 124 14.01 -27.23 16.97
N GLY A 125 12.80 -26.68 17.08
CA GLY A 125 12.19 -26.41 18.39
C GLY A 125 12.90 -25.38 19.24
N LYS A 126 13.66 -24.45 18.63
CA LYS A 126 14.31 -23.37 19.34
C LYS A 126 13.30 -22.33 19.88
N VAL A 127 12.22 -22.09 19.15
CA VAL A 127 11.12 -21.21 19.54
C VAL A 127 9.76 -21.94 19.37
N PRO A 128 9.54 -23.08 20.05
CA PRO A 128 8.43 -23.99 19.75
C PRO A 128 7.05 -23.38 20.03
N HIS A 129 6.96 -22.37 20.93
CA HIS A 129 5.74 -21.73 21.41
C HIS A 129 5.45 -20.38 20.72
N LEU A 130 6.27 -19.98 19.77
CA LEU A 130 6.19 -18.66 19.12
C LEU A 130 4.81 -18.38 18.47
N LEU A 131 4.20 -19.44 17.91
CA LEU A 131 2.94 -19.35 17.16
C LEU A 131 1.79 -20.13 17.83
N ASP A 132 1.81 -20.29 19.16
CA ASP A 132 0.72 -20.94 19.89
C ASP A 132 -0.58 -20.13 19.84
N HIS A 133 -0.47 -18.81 19.85
CA HIS A 133 -1.59 -17.87 20.00
C HIS A 133 -1.74 -16.89 18.83
N VAL A 134 -1.06 -17.14 17.71
CA VAL A 134 -1.15 -16.33 16.49
C VAL A 134 -1.14 -17.22 15.26
N VAL A 135 -1.74 -16.76 14.17
CA VAL A 135 -1.57 -17.35 12.85
C VAL A 135 -0.64 -16.44 12.05
N LEU A 136 0.50 -16.96 11.65
CA LEU A 136 1.44 -16.25 10.80
C LEU A 136 1.11 -16.54 9.32
N VAL A 137 0.92 -15.49 8.53
CA VAL A 137 0.91 -15.50 7.08
C VAL A 137 2.21 -14.84 6.62
N PHE A 138 3.15 -15.60 6.10
CA PHE A 138 4.47 -15.09 5.72
C PHE A 138 4.65 -15.14 4.20
N ILE A 139 4.95 -13.99 3.58
CA ILE A 139 5.34 -13.88 2.18
C ILE A 139 6.86 -13.72 2.12
N PRO A 140 7.62 -14.76 1.74
CA PRO A 140 9.08 -14.70 1.73
C PRO A 140 9.63 -13.78 0.64
N VAL A 141 8.98 -13.73 -0.51
CA VAL A 141 9.33 -12.87 -1.65
C VAL A 141 8.03 -12.39 -2.30
N PHE A 142 7.75 -11.09 -2.19
CA PHE A 142 6.56 -10.53 -2.81
C PHE A 142 6.79 -10.27 -4.32
N SER A 143 7.88 -9.62 -4.69
CA SER A 143 8.24 -9.35 -6.09
C SER A 143 9.13 -10.48 -6.64
N VAL A 144 8.50 -11.61 -7.00
CA VAL A 144 9.21 -12.84 -7.39
C VAL A 144 10.04 -12.64 -8.66
N ASP A 145 9.47 -11.97 -9.68
CA ASP A 145 10.18 -11.77 -10.95
C ASP A 145 11.38 -10.83 -10.81
N GLY A 146 11.24 -9.78 -10.00
CA GLY A 146 12.35 -8.90 -9.68
C GLY A 146 13.43 -9.60 -8.86
N HIS A 147 13.06 -10.55 -7.98
CA HIS A 147 14.00 -11.37 -7.21
C HIS A 147 14.85 -12.25 -8.13
N GLU A 148 14.23 -12.90 -9.10
CA GLU A 148 14.94 -13.76 -10.05
C GLU A 148 15.73 -12.98 -11.11
N ASN A 149 15.46 -11.68 -11.27
CA ASN A 149 16.31 -10.77 -12.04
C ASN A 149 17.50 -10.30 -11.16
N SER A 150 18.29 -11.26 -10.69
CA SER A 150 19.37 -11.06 -9.74
C SER A 150 20.69 -10.69 -10.42
N SER A 151 21.42 -9.74 -9.83
CA SER A 151 22.72 -9.28 -10.31
C SER A 151 23.56 -8.70 -9.16
N PRO A 152 24.89 -8.77 -9.22
CA PRO A 152 25.76 -8.06 -8.27
C PRO A 152 25.70 -6.54 -8.42
N TYR A 153 25.06 -6.02 -9.47
CA TYR A 153 25.01 -4.58 -9.78
C TYR A 153 23.64 -3.94 -9.50
N ASN A 154 22.67 -4.68 -8.98
CA ASN A 154 21.31 -4.16 -8.79
C ASN A 154 21.15 -3.19 -7.62
N ARG A 155 22.01 -3.29 -6.58
CA ARG A 155 21.87 -2.55 -5.32
C ARG A 155 23.19 -1.91 -4.91
N ILE A 156 23.57 -0.83 -5.60
CA ILE A 156 24.82 -0.10 -5.35
C ILE A 156 24.96 0.39 -3.90
N ASN A 157 23.86 0.66 -3.21
CA ASN A 157 23.87 1.20 -1.86
C ASN A 157 24.07 0.13 -0.77
N GLN A 158 23.82 -1.15 -1.04
CA GLN A 158 23.80 -2.20 -0.01
C GLN A 158 25.13 -2.96 0.10
N ASN A 159 25.51 -3.22 1.34
CA ASN A 159 26.67 -4.07 1.67
C ASN A 159 26.29 -5.56 1.66
N GLY A 160 26.23 -6.16 0.46
CA GLY A 160 25.88 -7.56 0.26
C GLY A 160 24.35 -7.86 0.35
N PRO A 161 23.97 -9.09 0.07
CA PRO A 161 24.76 -10.23 -0.41
C PRO A 161 25.39 -10.04 -1.80
N ASP A 162 26.21 -11.02 -2.24
CA ASP A 162 27.00 -10.93 -3.49
C ASP A 162 26.15 -10.66 -4.75
N SER A 163 24.89 -11.06 -4.76
CA SER A 163 23.93 -10.79 -5.84
C SER A 163 22.54 -10.56 -5.25
N MET A 164 21.83 -9.60 -5.79
CA MET A 164 20.54 -9.14 -5.28
C MET A 164 19.55 -8.91 -6.42
N GLY A 165 18.25 -9.04 -6.13
CA GLY A 165 17.19 -8.82 -7.10
C GLY A 165 17.08 -7.36 -7.56
N PHE A 166 16.43 -7.17 -8.71
CA PHE A 166 16.13 -5.86 -9.27
C PHE A 166 14.98 -5.18 -8.51
N ARG A 167 15.05 -3.86 -8.29
CA ARG A 167 14.10 -3.11 -7.46
C ARG A 167 12.64 -3.21 -7.90
N GLY A 168 12.37 -3.23 -9.19
CA GLY A 168 11.02 -3.36 -9.75
C GLY A 168 10.67 -4.80 -10.12
N GLN A 169 9.39 -5.08 -10.34
CA GLN A 169 8.93 -6.33 -10.91
C GLN A 169 9.20 -6.38 -12.44
N SER A 170 8.80 -7.45 -13.14
CA SER A 170 9.15 -7.68 -14.56
C SER A 170 8.57 -6.67 -15.55
N GLN A 171 7.55 -5.89 -15.16
CA GLN A 171 6.99 -4.78 -15.95
C GLN A 171 7.54 -3.41 -15.52
N TYR A 172 8.63 -3.39 -14.74
CA TYR A 172 9.29 -2.20 -14.19
C TYR A 172 8.46 -1.38 -13.19
N LEU A 173 7.37 -1.94 -12.65
CA LEU A 173 6.61 -1.29 -11.59
C LEU A 173 7.23 -1.60 -10.22
N ASN A 174 7.21 -0.61 -9.33
CA ASN A 174 7.56 -0.77 -7.92
C ASN A 174 6.30 -1.13 -7.13
N LEU A 175 6.19 -2.38 -6.66
CA LEU A 175 5.03 -2.84 -5.89
C LEU A 175 4.79 -2.00 -4.62
N ASN A 176 5.86 -1.42 -4.01
CA ASN A 176 5.72 -0.50 -2.87
C ASN A 176 5.28 0.93 -3.28
N ARG A 177 4.64 1.08 -4.43
CA ARG A 177 3.92 2.26 -4.91
C ARG A 177 2.54 1.89 -5.45
N ASP A 178 2.13 0.62 -5.27
CA ASP A 178 0.98 0.06 -5.99
C ASP A 178 -0.21 -0.33 -5.09
N TYR A 179 -0.09 -0.23 -3.76
CA TYR A 179 -1.13 -0.70 -2.83
C TYR A 179 -2.52 -0.11 -3.13
N ILE A 180 -2.61 1.18 -3.43
CA ILE A 180 -3.91 1.83 -3.67
C ILE A 180 -4.32 1.83 -5.15
N LYS A 181 -3.38 1.96 -6.11
CA LYS A 181 -3.74 1.98 -7.53
C LYS A 181 -3.99 0.58 -8.11
N ALA A 182 -3.37 -0.47 -7.54
CA ALA A 182 -3.58 -1.88 -7.87
C ALA A 182 -3.43 -2.21 -9.37
N ASP A 183 -2.34 -1.75 -10.00
CA ASP A 183 -2.07 -1.97 -11.42
C ASP A 183 -1.37 -3.31 -11.67
N ALA A 184 -0.41 -3.67 -10.82
CA ALA A 184 0.36 -4.89 -10.98
C ALA A 184 -0.50 -6.14 -10.65
N PRO A 185 -0.39 -7.22 -11.44
CA PRO A 185 -1.04 -8.49 -11.13
C PRO A 185 -0.67 -9.02 -9.73
N GLU A 186 0.59 -8.85 -9.32
CA GLU A 186 1.08 -9.24 -8.00
C GLU A 186 0.36 -8.49 -6.89
N MET A 187 0.14 -7.18 -7.04
CA MET A 187 -0.59 -6.40 -6.05
C MET A 187 -2.05 -6.81 -5.97
N ARG A 188 -2.70 -7.10 -7.09
CA ARG A 188 -4.07 -7.63 -7.09
C ARG A 188 -4.17 -8.99 -6.39
N ALA A 189 -3.17 -9.84 -6.57
CA ALA A 189 -3.08 -11.12 -5.86
C ALA A 189 -2.87 -10.91 -4.35
N TRP A 190 -2.03 -9.94 -3.97
CA TRP A 190 -1.83 -9.57 -2.57
C TRP A 190 -3.12 -9.01 -1.93
N LEU A 191 -3.84 -8.14 -2.65
CA LEU A 191 -5.13 -7.62 -2.18
C LEU A 191 -6.16 -8.74 -1.98
N ALA A 192 -6.19 -9.74 -2.87
CA ALA A 192 -7.04 -10.91 -2.71
C ALA A 192 -6.64 -11.74 -1.46
N LEU A 193 -5.34 -11.92 -1.22
CA LEU A 193 -4.83 -12.57 0.00
C LEU A 193 -5.21 -11.78 1.25
N TRP A 194 -5.05 -10.45 1.20
CA TRP A 194 -5.46 -9.54 2.29
C TRP A 194 -6.95 -9.67 2.61
N GLN A 195 -7.82 -9.63 1.58
CA GLN A 195 -9.27 -9.78 1.77
C GLN A 195 -9.66 -11.16 2.31
N HIS A 196 -8.94 -12.21 1.89
CA HIS A 196 -9.17 -13.57 2.35
C HIS A 196 -8.80 -13.73 3.83
N TRP A 197 -7.60 -13.30 4.22
CA TRP A 197 -7.09 -13.48 5.59
C TRP A 197 -7.53 -12.38 6.56
N ARG A 198 -7.73 -11.15 6.06
CA ARG A 198 -8.03 -9.96 6.86
C ARG A 198 -7.09 -9.84 8.07
N PRO A 199 -5.79 -9.67 7.84
CA PRO A 199 -4.79 -9.67 8.91
C PRO A 199 -5.08 -8.56 9.93
N ASP A 200 -4.77 -8.85 11.19
CA ASP A 200 -4.90 -7.91 12.29
C ASP A 200 -3.66 -7.04 12.47
N PHE A 201 -2.52 -7.49 11.94
CA PHE A 201 -1.26 -6.76 11.96
C PHE A 201 -0.44 -7.04 10.70
N LEU A 202 0.23 -6.01 10.17
CA LEU A 202 1.15 -6.12 9.05
C LEU A 202 2.58 -5.80 9.49
N THR A 203 3.56 -6.61 9.07
CA THR A 203 4.97 -6.26 9.09
C THR A 203 5.53 -6.29 7.67
N ASP A 204 6.16 -5.19 7.26
CA ASP A 204 6.84 -5.08 5.96
C ASP A 204 8.35 -4.90 6.18
N VAL A 205 9.16 -5.81 5.62
CA VAL A 205 10.61 -5.86 5.89
C VAL A 205 11.39 -5.35 4.70
N HIS A 206 12.13 -4.29 4.94
CA HIS A 206 12.92 -3.53 3.98
C HIS A 206 14.38 -3.36 4.41
N THR A 207 15.13 -2.69 3.54
CA THR A 207 16.49 -2.21 3.82
C THR A 207 16.59 -0.76 3.37
N THR A 208 16.84 0.14 4.31
CA THR A 208 16.94 1.58 4.07
C THR A 208 18.25 1.98 3.42
N ASP A 209 18.27 3.12 2.77
CA ASP A 209 19.47 3.83 2.31
C ASP A 209 19.62 5.16 3.07
N GLY A 210 20.69 5.90 2.83
CA GLY A 210 20.93 7.22 3.40
C GLY A 210 22.15 7.32 4.31
N ALA A 211 21.98 7.95 5.48
CA ALA A 211 23.06 8.25 6.41
C ALA A 211 23.65 6.98 7.05
N ASP A 212 24.94 7.03 7.42
CA ASP A 212 25.55 6.01 8.28
C ASP A 212 25.30 6.35 9.75
N TYR A 213 24.86 5.35 10.52
CA TYR A 213 24.53 5.47 11.93
C TYR A 213 24.76 4.14 12.69
N GLN A 214 24.66 4.18 14.03
CA GLN A 214 24.97 3.02 14.86
C GLN A 214 23.89 1.93 14.84
N TYR A 215 22.67 2.25 14.47
CA TYR A 215 21.52 1.34 14.51
C TYR A 215 21.65 0.20 13.51
N ASP A 216 21.19 -1.00 13.90
CA ASP A 216 21.11 -2.16 13.01
C ASP A 216 19.89 -2.06 12.08
N LEU A 217 18.83 -1.43 12.59
CA LEU A 217 17.62 -1.13 11.81
C LEU A 217 16.93 0.14 12.32
N THR A 218 16.05 0.68 11.46
CA THR A 218 15.04 1.65 11.85
C THR A 218 13.65 1.05 11.67
N TRP A 219 12.66 1.62 12.36
CA TRP A 219 11.27 1.17 12.28
C TRP A 219 10.31 2.34 12.18
N TYR A 220 9.18 2.09 11.51
CA TYR A 220 8.13 3.10 11.38
C TYR A 220 6.76 2.51 11.71
N LEU A 221 5.97 3.30 12.41
CA LEU A 221 4.54 3.10 12.61
C LEU A 221 3.80 4.28 11.98
N GLU A 222 2.61 4.03 11.47
CA GLU A 222 1.79 5.13 10.95
C GLU A 222 1.42 6.12 12.06
N ASP A 223 1.36 7.40 11.71
CA ASP A 223 1.08 8.50 12.64
C ASP A 223 -0.28 8.33 13.32
N PRO A 224 -0.38 8.62 14.64
CA PRO A 224 -1.65 8.55 15.38
C PRO A 224 -2.81 9.34 14.75
N GLY A 225 -2.51 10.43 14.01
CA GLY A 225 -3.53 11.22 13.31
C GLY A 225 -4.11 10.56 12.06
N LYS A 226 -3.48 9.50 11.54
CA LYS A 226 -3.88 8.80 10.31
C LYS A 226 -4.50 7.42 10.58
N LEU A 227 -4.20 6.83 11.70
CA LEU A 227 -4.73 5.54 12.12
C LEU A 227 -5.82 5.75 13.18
N ASP A 228 -6.80 4.85 13.21
CA ASP A 228 -7.82 4.85 14.28
C ASP A 228 -7.16 4.83 15.67
N PRO A 229 -7.65 5.62 16.64
CA PRO A 229 -7.04 5.73 17.96
C PRO A 229 -6.82 4.40 18.68
N ALA A 230 -7.74 3.43 18.56
CA ALA A 230 -7.60 2.14 19.22
C ALA A 230 -6.42 1.33 18.66
N SER A 231 -6.28 1.28 17.34
CA SER A 231 -5.15 0.63 16.65
C SER A 231 -3.86 1.39 16.88
N SER A 232 -3.90 2.73 16.88
CA SER A 232 -2.74 3.58 17.15
C SER A 232 -2.20 3.39 18.56
N ASP A 233 -3.06 3.43 19.57
CA ASP A 233 -2.68 3.21 20.98
C ASP A 233 -2.06 1.83 21.18
N TRP A 234 -2.63 0.81 20.54
CA TRP A 234 -2.11 -0.54 20.63
C TRP A 234 -0.69 -0.62 20.04
N GLN A 235 -0.45 -0.11 18.81
CA GLN A 235 0.86 -0.19 18.18
C GLN A 235 1.95 0.59 18.94
N GLN A 236 1.62 1.75 19.51
CA GLN A 236 2.56 2.53 20.33
C GLN A 236 2.98 1.76 21.58
N LYS A 237 2.01 1.15 22.29
CA LYS A 237 2.28 0.32 23.47
C LYS A 237 3.10 -0.93 23.12
N ALA A 238 2.80 -1.57 21.98
CA ALA A 238 3.55 -2.74 21.51
C ALA A 238 5.02 -2.39 21.28
N MET A 239 5.31 -1.31 20.53
CA MET A 239 6.70 -0.92 20.27
C MET A 239 7.43 -0.43 21.53
N ALA A 240 6.75 0.26 22.44
CA ALA A 240 7.33 0.64 23.73
C ALA A 240 7.77 -0.57 24.57
N ALA A 241 7.12 -1.73 24.41
CA ALA A 241 7.51 -2.97 25.07
C ALA A 241 8.58 -3.77 24.28
N VAL A 242 8.46 -3.78 22.95
CA VAL A 242 9.29 -4.60 22.05
C VAL A 242 10.71 -4.02 21.90
N ILE A 243 10.86 -2.71 21.73
CA ILE A 243 12.18 -2.09 21.47
C ILE A 243 13.18 -2.30 22.63
N PRO A 244 12.82 -2.10 23.92
CA PRO A 244 13.74 -2.41 25.00
C PRO A 244 14.12 -3.91 25.07
N ALA A 245 13.23 -4.81 24.69
CA ALA A 245 13.54 -6.24 24.61
C ALA A 245 14.49 -6.56 23.44
N TYR A 246 14.32 -5.87 22.32
CA TYR A 246 15.20 -5.95 21.15
C TYR A 246 16.63 -5.47 21.48
N GLU A 247 16.75 -4.34 22.18
CA GLU A 247 18.05 -3.83 22.61
C GLU A 247 18.77 -4.79 23.60
N LYS A 248 18.01 -5.47 24.48
CA LYS A 248 18.57 -6.52 25.35
C LYS A 248 19.12 -7.73 24.59
N ARG A 249 18.70 -7.96 23.34
CA ARG A 249 19.29 -8.98 22.46
C ARG A 249 20.59 -8.53 21.80
N GLY A 250 21.06 -7.30 22.09
CA GLY A 250 22.33 -6.75 21.62
C GLY A 250 22.22 -5.92 20.35
N HIS A 251 21.03 -5.60 19.91
CA HIS A 251 20.78 -4.74 18.75
C HIS A 251 20.56 -3.29 19.15
N LEU A 252 20.72 -2.38 18.18
CA LEU A 252 20.28 -1.00 18.30
C LEU A 252 19.19 -0.71 17.27
N ALA A 253 18.12 -0.04 17.70
CA ALA A 253 17.05 0.38 16.82
C ALA A 253 16.72 1.86 17.00
N SER A 254 16.20 2.49 15.95
CA SER A 254 15.69 3.85 15.93
C SER A 254 14.32 3.88 15.27
N ILE A 255 13.57 4.95 15.53
CA ILE A 255 12.49 5.34 14.62
C ILE A 255 13.07 5.59 13.22
N TYR A 256 12.23 5.53 12.17
CA TYR A 256 12.64 5.83 10.80
C TYR A 256 13.24 7.23 10.69
N LEU A 257 14.37 7.37 10.00
CA LEU A 257 15.18 8.58 9.96
C LEU A 257 15.07 9.24 8.58
N GLU A 258 14.02 10.05 8.36
CA GLU A 258 13.95 10.94 7.20
C GLU A 258 14.60 12.27 7.57
N PHE A 259 15.84 12.50 7.13
CA PHE A 259 16.55 13.74 7.43
C PHE A 259 16.04 14.91 6.61
N LYS A 260 15.83 16.06 7.25
CA LYS A 260 15.48 17.31 6.56
C LYS A 260 16.54 17.76 5.55
N ASP A 261 17.79 17.50 5.85
CA ASP A 261 18.92 17.72 4.97
C ASP A 261 19.81 16.46 4.99
N GLY A 262 19.83 15.72 3.89
CA GLY A 262 20.68 14.54 3.74
C GLY A 262 22.19 14.83 3.79
N LYS A 263 22.60 16.10 3.78
CA LYS A 263 23.97 16.55 3.90
C LYS A 263 24.32 17.07 5.30
N ASP A 264 23.34 17.26 6.17
CA ASP A 264 23.53 17.68 7.56
C ASP A 264 22.48 17.05 8.48
N PRO A 265 22.72 15.86 9.03
CA PRO A 265 21.81 15.21 9.96
C PRO A 265 21.42 16.04 11.19
N ARG A 266 22.23 17.06 11.56
CA ARG A 266 21.95 17.97 12.67
C ARG A 266 20.75 18.88 12.43
N GLN A 267 20.33 19.05 11.16
CA GLN A 267 19.10 19.78 10.82
C GLN A 267 17.83 19.05 11.28
N GLY A 268 17.96 17.81 11.73
CA GLY A 268 16.90 17.02 12.31
C GLY A 268 16.18 16.11 11.33
N ILE A 269 15.18 15.41 11.87
CA ILE A 269 14.35 14.44 11.14
C ILE A 269 12.91 14.90 11.08
N ILE A 270 12.21 14.50 10.02
CA ILE A 270 10.84 14.93 9.78
C ILE A 270 9.99 13.74 9.33
N ASN A 271 8.80 13.61 9.89
CA ASN A 271 7.82 12.62 9.46
C ASN A 271 6.85 13.26 8.46
N PHE A 272 6.80 12.73 7.24
CA PHE A 272 5.80 13.13 6.24
C PHE A 272 4.58 12.20 6.22
N GLY A 273 4.60 11.14 7.02
CA GLY A 273 3.62 10.07 6.99
C GLY A 273 3.75 9.17 5.76
N SER A 274 3.33 7.93 5.90
CA SER A 274 3.24 7.03 4.76
C SER A 274 1.97 7.33 3.97
N GLY A 275 2.10 7.48 2.65
CA GLY A 275 0.92 7.60 1.78
C GLY A 275 0.25 6.25 1.54
N PRO A 276 -1.01 6.23 1.06
CA PRO A 276 -1.74 4.99 0.79
C PRO A 276 -1.13 4.08 -0.28
N ARG A 277 -0.21 4.61 -1.08
CA ARG A 277 0.57 3.83 -2.05
C ARG A 277 1.58 2.87 -1.41
N PHE A 278 1.90 3.06 -0.13
CA PHE A 278 2.83 2.25 0.68
C PHE A 278 2.08 1.29 1.60
N SER A 279 2.77 0.25 2.05
CA SER A 279 2.20 -0.81 2.90
C SER A 279 1.55 -0.31 4.19
N THR A 280 2.27 0.51 4.97
CA THR A 280 1.77 1.00 6.27
C THR A 280 0.62 2.00 6.11
N GLY A 281 0.70 2.91 5.12
CA GLY A 281 -0.38 3.83 4.81
C GLY A 281 -1.64 3.11 4.33
N TYR A 282 -1.50 2.06 3.51
CA TYR A 282 -2.62 1.23 3.09
C TYR A 282 -3.22 0.45 4.27
N ALA A 283 -2.39 -0.16 5.12
CA ALA A 283 -2.85 -0.84 6.33
C ALA A 283 -3.64 0.10 7.25
N ALA A 284 -3.20 1.36 7.40
CA ALA A 284 -3.93 2.37 8.17
C ALA A 284 -5.32 2.67 7.60
N LEU A 285 -5.47 2.77 6.26
CA LEU A 285 -6.78 2.91 5.62
C LEU A 285 -7.69 1.69 5.85
N GLN A 286 -7.10 0.52 6.10
CA GLN A 286 -7.79 -0.72 6.45
C GLN A 286 -7.97 -0.89 7.97
N ASN A 287 -7.71 0.17 8.77
CA ASN A 287 -7.79 0.18 10.24
C ASN A 287 -6.80 -0.78 10.94
N ARG A 288 -5.71 -1.14 10.28
CA ARG A 288 -4.74 -2.11 10.80
C ARG A 288 -3.45 -1.44 11.24
N PRO A 289 -2.98 -1.71 12.47
CA PRO A 289 -1.64 -1.33 12.86
C PRO A 289 -0.62 -2.06 11.99
N ALA A 290 0.49 -1.39 11.68
CA ALA A 290 1.53 -1.93 10.82
C ALA A 290 2.91 -1.48 11.27
N LEU A 291 3.90 -2.36 11.09
CA LEU A 291 5.31 -2.12 11.38
C LEU A 291 6.11 -2.20 10.07
N LEU A 292 6.73 -1.10 9.69
CA LEU A 292 7.81 -1.08 8.71
C LEU A 292 9.13 -1.35 9.44
N ILE A 293 9.90 -2.29 8.93
CA ILE A 293 11.27 -2.59 9.36
C ILE A 293 12.21 -2.19 8.23
N GLU A 294 13.20 -1.36 8.54
CA GLU A 294 14.22 -0.91 7.60
C GLU A 294 15.59 -1.27 8.16
N THR A 295 16.17 -2.39 7.71
CA THR A 295 17.52 -2.78 8.11
C THR A 295 18.55 -1.82 7.51
N HIS A 296 19.67 -1.61 8.21
CA HIS A 296 20.67 -0.62 7.77
C HIS A 296 21.58 -1.17 6.67
N MET A 297 21.47 -0.59 5.46
CA MET A 297 22.16 -1.05 4.24
C MET A 297 23.68 -1.28 4.37
N LEU A 298 24.37 -0.47 5.19
CA LEU A 298 25.82 -0.53 5.36
C LEU A 298 26.30 -1.60 6.36
N LYS A 299 25.38 -2.17 7.17
CA LYS A 299 25.72 -3.27 8.07
C LYS A 299 25.95 -4.56 7.28
N PRO A 300 26.81 -5.47 7.76
CA PRO A 300 26.97 -6.79 7.13
C PRO A 300 25.64 -7.53 6.99
N TYR A 301 25.44 -8.25 5.89
CA TYR A 301 24.18 -8.94 5.61
C TYR A 301 23.73 -9.87 6.74
N ALA A 302 24.64 -10.62 7.37
CA ALA A 302 24.33 -11.46 8.53
C ALA A 302 23.76 -10.68 9.73
N VAL A 303 24.21 -9.44 9.94
CA VAL A 303 23.70 -8.57 11.01
C VAL A 303 22.27 -8.16 10.67
N ARG A 304 22.01 -7.72 9.44
CA ARG A 304 20.70 -7.31 8.97
C ARG A 304 19.65 -8.43 9.06
N VAL A 305 20.02 -9.66 8.65
CA VAL A 305 19.14 -10.83 8.77
C VAL A 305 18.79 -11.14 10.22
N ARG A 306 19.77 -11.12 11.13
CA ARG A 306 19.52 -11.36 12.56
C ARG A 306 18.70 -10.25 13.20
N ALA A 307 18.96 -9.01 12.84
CA ALA A 307 18.17 -7.86 13.28
C ALA A 307 16.69 -7.99 12.89
N ALA A 308 16.39 -8.35 11.64
CA ALA A 308 15.04 -8.62 11.17
C ALA A 308 14.40 -9.82 11.89
N TYR A 309 15.15 -10.93 12.05
CA TYR A 309 14.68 -12.13 12.77
C TYR A 309 14.23 -11.77 14.19
N ASP A 310 15.09 -11.07 14.95
CA ASP A 310 14.84 -10.79 16.36
C ASP A 310 13.66 -9.82 16.56
N LEU A 311 13.51 -8.81 15.70
CA LEU A 311 12.40 -7.87 15.83
C LEU A 311 11.06 -8.53 15.45
N VAL A 312 11.02 -9.31 14.38
CA VAL A 312 9.81 -10.07 13.97
C VAL A 312 9.43 -11.08 15.05
N ALA A 313 10.40 -11.85 15.58
CA ALA A 313 10.13 -12.81 16.65
C ALA A 313 9.58 -12.15 17.91
N LEU A 314 10.16 -11.04 18.36
CA LEU A 314 9.71 -10.28 19.53
C LEU A 314 8.31 -9.69 19.35
N MET A 315 7.97 -9.24 18.13
CA MET A 315 6.63 -8.75 17.84
C MET A 315 5.60 -9.90 17.90
N LEU A 316 5.90 -11.06 17.31
CA LEU A 316 5.06 -12.25 17.40
C LEU A 316 4.89 -12.73 18.86
N GLU A 317 5.98 -12.75 19.64
CA GLU A 317 5.93 -13.04 21.07
C GLU A 317 5.05 -12.05 21.85
N HIS A 318 5.18 -10.74 21.53
CA HIS A 318 4.37 -9.71 22.19
C HIS A 318 2.89 -9.90 21.91
N ILE A 319 2.51 -10.08 20.64
CA ILE A 319 1.12 -10.34 20.24
C ILE A 319 0.60 -11.65 20.86
N GLY A 320 1.41 -12.70 20.84
CA GLY A 320 1.04 -14.00 21.42
C GLY A 320 0.81 -14.00 22.94
N ARG A 321 1.38 -13.04 23.68
CA ARG A 321 1.13 -12.89 25.12
C ARG A 321 -0.25 -12.31 25.44
N ASP A 322 -0.77 -11.42 24.60
CA ASP A 322 -2.12 -10.84 24.74
C ASP A 322 -2.76 -10.67 23.34
N PRO A 323 -3.18 -11.77 22.71
CA PRO A 323 -3.81 -11.74 21.39
C PRO A 323 -5.15 -10.99 21.41
N ALA A 324 -5.84 -10.99 22.55
CA ALA A 324 -7.13 -10.34 22.70
C ALA A 324 -7.05 -8.81 22.60
N ALA A 325 -5.95 -8.21 23.05
CA ALA A 325 -5.75 -6.77 22.96
C ALA A 325 -5.69 -6.29 21.51
N LEU A 326 -4.97 -7.00 20.63
CA LEU A 326 -4.90 -6.67 19.20
C LEU A 326 -6.26 -6.85 18.52
N LEU A 327 -6.93 -7.99 18.74
CA LEU A 327 -8.25 -8.25 18.18
C LEU A 327 -9.29 -7.21 18.62
N ALA A 328 -9.25 -6.77 19.88
CA ALA A 328 -10.15 -5.74 20.38
C ALA A 328 -9.87 -4.37 19.73
N ALA A 329 -8.59 -4.02 19.55
CA ALA A 329 -8.18 -2.76 18.92
C ALA A 329 -8.66 -2.69 17.47
N THR A 330 -8.41 -3.74 16.66
CA THR A 330 -8.80 -3.77 15.25
C THR A 330 -10.31 -3.86 15.06
N ALA A 331 -11.02 -4.61 15.90
CA ALA A 331 -12.48 -4.67 15.87
C ALA A 331 -13.12 -3.32 16.21
N LYS A 332 -12.56 -2.61 17.21
CA LYS A 332 -13.02 -1.26 17.55
C LYS A 332 -12.78 -0.28 16.41
N ALA A 333 -11.60 -0.30 15.81
CA ALA A 333 -11.25 0.57 14.68
C ALA A 333 -12.18 0.35 13.46
N ASP A 334 -12.52 -0.90 13.16
CA ASP A 334 -13.50 -1.24 12.11
C ASP A 334 -14.90 -0.69 12.44
N ALA A 335 -15.33 -0.82 13.70
CA ALA A 335 -16.61 -0.32 14.17
C ALA A 335 -16.68 1.22 14.16
N ASP A 336 -15.63 1.89 14.62
CA ASP A 336 -15.55 3.36 14.65
C ASP A 336 -15.58 3.95 13.24
N THR A 337 -14.86 3.32 12.28
CA THR A 337 -14.88 3.72 10.86
C THR A 337 -16.29 3.61 10.27
N GLY A 338 -16.99 2.50 10.48
CA GLY A 338 -18.37 2.34 10.01
C GLY A 338 -19.37 3.27 10.69
N ALA A 339 -19.21 3.51 12.01
CA ALA A 339 -20.08 4.39 12.78
C ALA A 339 -19.95 5.87 12.36
N ARG A 340 -18.74 6.29 11.97
CA ARG A 340 -18.46 7.67 11.52
C ARG A 340 -19.30 8.09 10.30
N ALA A 341 -19.67 7.17 9.44
CA ALA A 341 -20.52 7.46 8.28
C ALA A 341 -21.94 7.92 8.68
N LYS A 342 -22.38 7.66 9.91
CA LYS A 342 -23.68 8.08 10.43
C LYS A 342 -23.66 9.47 11.10
N ASP A 343 -22.45 10.00 11.35
CA ASP A 343 -22.24 11.33 11.92
C ASP A 343 -22.14 12.37 10.78
N ARG A 344 -23.17 13.19 10.61
CA ARG A 344 -23.22 14.24 9.58
C ARG A 344 -22.21 15.37 9.80
N ALA A 345 -21.69 15.51 11.02
CA ALA A 345 -20.65 16.48 11.35
C ALA A 345 -19.24 15.92 11.13
N ALA A 346 -19.12 14.62 10.90
CA ALA A 346 -17.83 13.97 10.73
C ALA A 346 -17.08 14.50 9.52
N ARG A 347 -15.80 14.77 9.74
CA ARG A 347 -14.85 15.10 8.68
C ARG A 347 -13.71 14.11 8.67
N VAL A 348 -13.19 13.83 7.49
CA VAL A 348 -12.02 12.97 7.30
C VAL A 348 -10.92 13.80 6.66
N ALA A 349 -9.73 13.74 7.25
CA ALA A 349 -8.55 14.35 6.67
C ALA A 349 -8.10 13.55 5.44
N LEU A 350 -7.84 14.25 4.34
CA LEU A 350 -7.26 13.68 3.12
C LEU A 350 -5.74 13.88 3.08
N THR A 351 -5.28 15.05 3.56
CA THR A 351 -3.86 15.40 3.60
C THR A 351 -3.42 15.78 4.99
N PHE A 352 -2.13 15.62 5.25
CA PHE A 352 -1.49 15.90 6.52
C PHE A 352 -0.23 16.73 6.28
N LYS A 353 0.17 17.49 7.28
CA LYS A 353 1.42 18.25 7.30
C LYS A 353 2.13 18.06 8.63
N PRO A 354 3.47 18.18 8.66
CA PRO A 354 4.22 18.14 9.90
C PRO A 354 3.78 19.23 10.87
N ASP A 355 3.66 18.87 12.15
CA ASP A 355 3.52 19.85 13.23
C ASP A 355 4.76 20.76 13.23
N PRO A 356 4.63 22.08 13.29
CA PRO A 356 5.78 22.99 13.35
C PRO A 356 6.61 22.83 14.63
N ILE A 357 6.08 22.15 15.66
CA ILE A 357 6.74 21.93 16.94
C ILE A 357 7.56 20.64 16.87
N SER A 358 8.88 20.74 17.06
CA SER A 358 9.78 19.59 17.17
C SER A 358 9.94 19.15 18.63
N THR A 359 10.35 17.90 18.81
CA THR A 359 10.82 17.33 20.08
C THR A 359 12.31 17.00 19.96
N PRO A 360 13.11 17.03 21.05
CA PRO A 360 14.49 16.60 20.98
C PRO A 360 14.58 15.09 20.76
N TYR A 361 15.55 14.68 19.93
CA TYR A 361 15.85 13.27 19.65
C TYR A 361 17.35 13.00 19.76
N ALA A 362 17.72 12.01 20.56
CA ALA A 362 19.12 11.58 20.76
C ALA A 362 19.52 10.60 19.63
N LEU A 363 20.07 11.13 18.55
CA LEU A 363 20.53 10.35 17.41
C LEU A 363 21.88 9.68 17.73
N LYS A 364 21.95 8.34 17.68
CA LYS A 364 23.21 7.58 17.74
C LYS A 364 23.79 7.50 16.32
N ALA A 365 24.64 8.46 15.99
CA ALA A 365 25.30 8.63 14.71
C ALA A 365 26.78 8.24 14.79
N TYR A 366 27.49 8.43 13.70
CA TYR A 366 28.94 8.51 13.65
C TYR A 366 29.37 9.96 13.44
N ALA A 367 30.58 10.31 13.86
CA ALA A 367 31.19 11.60 13.53
C ALA A 367 31.25 11.74 12.00
N PHE A 368 31.04 12.94 11.49
CA PHE A 368 31.08 13.20 10.06
C PHE A 368 31.74 14.53 9.75
N GLU A 369 32.30 14.63 8.56
CA GLU A 369 32.84 15.84 7.99
C GLU A 369 32.07 16.21 6.73
N GLN A 370 31.87 17.52 6.54
CA GLN A 370 31.31 18.06 5.31
C GLN A 370 32.44 18.69 4.50
N SER A 371 32.57 18.28 3.25
CA SER A 371 33.54 18.83 2.32
C SER A 371 32.87 19.19 1.01
N HIS A 372 33.54 20.02 0.23
CA HIS A 372 33.13 20.31 -1.14
C HIS A 372 33.68 19.23 -2.06
N SER A 373 32.81 18.67 -2.92
CA SER A 373 33.21 17.69 -3.92
C SER A 373 33.57 18.39 -5.23
N ASP A 374 34.76 18.16 -5.73
CA ASP A 374 35.22 18.58 -7.06
C ASP A 374 34.53 17.80 -8.21
N ILE A 375 33.95 16.63 -7.88
CA ILE A 375 33.23 15.79 -8.85
C ILE A 375 31.78 16.28 -9.04
N SER A 376 31.03 16.41 -7.94
CA SER A 376 29.63 16.82 -8.00
C SER A 376 29.43 18.33 -7.98
N GLY A 377 30.44 19.12 -7.64
CA GLY A 377 30.34 20.56 -7.42
C GLY A 377 29.44 20.94 -6.24
N SER A 378 29.20 20.02 -5.31
CA SER A 378 28.26 20.16 -4.20
C SER A 378 28.86 19.75 -2.87
N GLY A 379 28.14 19.99 -1.77
CA GLY A 379 28.52 19.46 -0.46
C GLY A 379 28.46 17.92 -0.45
N TRP A 380 29.45 17.30 0.19
CA TRP A 380 29.56 15.87 0.38
C TRP A 380 29.80 15.56 1.86
N ILE A 381 29.09 14.56 2.38
CA ILE A 381 29.20 14.11 3.77
C ILE A 381 30.03 12.81 3.85
N GLN A 382 30.97 12.76 4.76
CA GLN A 382 31.81 11.58 5.03
C GLN A 382 31.65 11.20 6.50
N TYR A 383 31.17 9.98 6.74
CA TYR A 383 31.02 9.44 8.09
C TYR A 383 32.30 8.69 8.51
N ASP A 384 32.63 8.74 9.80
CA ASP A 384 33.71 7.98 10.42
C ASP A 384 33.13 6.90 11.37
N PRO A 385 32.89 5.66 10.88
CA PRO A 385 32.35 4.58 11.70
C PRO A 385 33.18 4.22 12.92
N GLY A 386 34.45 4.62 12.96
CA GLY A 386 35.35 4.46 14.12
C GLY A 386 35.06 5.44 15.26
N LYS A 387 34.23 6.45 15.03
CA LYS A 387 33.92 7.49 16.02
C LYS A 387 32.39 7.58 16.29
N PRO A 388 31.82 6.66 17.09
CA PRO A 388 30.42 6.74 17.48
C PRO A 388 30.17 7.98 18.33
N VAL A 389 29.06 8.70 18.01
CA VAL A 389 28.62 9.89 18.74
C VAL A 389 27.12 9.83 19.00
N THR A 390 26.67 10.53 20.04
CA THR A 390 25.25 10.81 20.23
C THR A 390 25.03 12.30 20.09
N VAL A 391 24.12 12.69 19.21
CA VAL A 391 23.81 14.08 18.90
C VAL A 391 22.33 14.34 19.15
N GLU A 392 22.01 15.38 19.92
CA GLU A 392 20.64 15.81 20.06
C GLU A 392 20.23 16.62 18.81
N ILE A 393 19.14 16.18 18.16
CA ILE A 393 18.61 16.79 16.94
C ILE A 393 17.10 17.07 17.08
N PRO A 394 16.55 18.06 16.35
CA PRO A 394 15.10 18.26 16.29
C PRO A 394 14.40 17.09 15.58
N ASN A 395 13.24 16.69 16.11
CA ASN A 395 12.39 15.67 15.51
C ASN A 395 10.95 16.20 15.35
N TRP A 396 10.51 16.37 14.10
CA TRP A 396 9.13 16.72 13.74
C TRP A 396 8.33 15.44 13.46
N ASN A 397 7.95 14.74 14.52
CA ASN A 397 7.38 13.40 14.47
C ASN A 397 5.85 13.35 14.49
N ARG A 398 5.17 14.50 14.55
CA ARG A 398 3.71 14.59 14.56
C ARG A 398 3.18 15.13 13.26
N LEU A 399 2.04 14.59 12.83
CA LEU A 399 1.28 15.08 11.69
C LEU A 399 -0.02 15.74 12.16
N LEU A 400 -0.38 16.84 11.53
CA LEU A 400 -1.64 17.53 11.71
C LEU A 400 -2.47 17.43 10.43
N PRO A 401 -3.81 17.27 10.53
CA PRO A 401 -4.69 17.36 9.37
C PRO A 401 -4.48 18.69 8.64
N ASP A 402 -4.41 18.64 7.30
CA ASP A 402 -4.27 19.84 6.46
C ASP A 402 -5.54 20.07 5.64
N ALA A 403 -5.89 19.19 4.70
CA ALA A 403 -7.17 19.24 4.00
C ALA A 403 -8.12 18.15 4.51
N SER A 404 -9.40 18.47 4.63
CA SER A 404 -10.41 17.53 5.08
C SER A 404 -11.75 17.73 4.37
N ILE A 405 -12.51 16.66 4.22
CA ILE A 405 -13.86 16.66 3.63
C ILE A 405 -14.93 16.32 4.65
N ALA A 406 -16.15 16.81 4.42
CA ALA A 406 -17.35 16.25 5.05
C ALA A 406 -17.70 14.92 4.38
N LEU A 407 -18.14 13.92 5.16
CA LEU A 407 -18.47 12.61 4.62
C LEU A 407 -19.82 12.64 3.88
N PRO A 408 -19.93 12.07 2.65
CA PRO A 408 -21.20 11.70 2.08
C PRO A 408 -21.78 10.45 2.80
N ALA A 409 -23.06 10.16 2.63
CA ALA A 409 -23.63 8.90 3.10
C ALA A 409 -23.14 7.72 2.24
N ALA A 410 -22.96 7.96 0.93
CA ALA A 410 -22.44 6.98 -0.02
C ALA A 410 -21.83 7.69 -1.25
N TYR A 411 -21.06 6.94 -2.03
CA TYR A 411 -20.69 7.33 -3.38
C TYR A 411 -21.54 6.55 -4.40
N ALA A 412 -21.80 7.18 -5.56
CA ALA A 412 -22.36 6.49 -6.72
C ALA A 412 -21.39 6.61 -7.90
N ILE A 413 -21.14 5.48 -8.56
CA ILE A 413 -20.25 5.38 -9.71
C ILE A 413 -21.05 4.87 -10.90
N PRO A 414 -21.22 5.65 -11.98
CA PRO A 414 -21.93 5.22 -13.18
C PRO A 414 -21.27 3.99 -13.83
N ALA A 415 -22.10 3.12 -14.40
CA ALA A 415 -21.72 1.79 -14.91
C ALA A 415 -20.56 1.79 -15.91
N GLN A 416 -20.43 2.86 -16.72
CA GLN A 416 -19.37 3.01 -17.73
C GLN A 416 -17.97 3.14 -17.15
N TRP A 417 -17.83 3.51 -15.87
CA TRP A 417 -16.53 3.64 -15.20
C TRP A 417 -16.04 2.31 -14.64
N THR A 418 -15.96 1.32 -15.52
CA THR A 418 -15.59 -0.06 -15.19
C THR A 418 -14.20 -0.16 -14.54
N SER A 419 -13.26 0.70 -14.92
CA SER A 419 -11.92 0.76 -14.32
C SER A 419 -11.94 1.18 -12.86
N VAL A 420 -12.84 2.09 -12.47
CA VAL A 420 -13.07 2.49 -11.07
C VAL A 420 -13.72 1.35 -10.30
N ILE A 421 -14.79 0.76 -10.85
CA ILE A 421 -15.52 -0.35 -10.21
C ILE A 421 -14.61 -1.55 -9.99
N ALA A 422 -13.73 -1.87 -10.94
CA ALA A 422 -12.76 -2.97 -10.81
C ALA A 422 -11.78 -2.75 -9.65
N ARG A 423 -11.35 -1.51 -9.39
CA ARG A 423 -10.48 -1.19 -8.26
C ARG A 423 -11.22 -1.26 -6.93
N LEU A 424 -12.46 -0.78 -6.86
CA LEU A 424 -13.31 -0.99 -5.66
C LEU A 424 -13.43 -2.47 -5.31
N GLN A 425 -13.64 -3.31 -6.32
CA GLN A 425 -13.70 -4.76 -6.14
C GLN A 425 -12.37 -5.36 -5.67
N ALA A 426 -11.25 -4.94 -6.26
CA ALA A 426 -9.92 -5.43 -5.87
C ALA A 426 -9.60 -5.11 -4.40
N HIS A 427 -10.06 -3.98 -3.89
CA HIS A 427 -9.90 -3.57 -2.49
C HIS A 427 -10.94 -4.18 -1.54
N GLY A 428 -11.85 -5.02 -2.02
CA GLY A 428 -12.89 -5.63 -1.20
C GLY A 428 -13.92 -4.64 -0.65
N ILE A 429 -14.09 -3.49 -1.31
CA ILE A 429 -15.09 -2.49 -0.94
C ILE A 429 -16.46 -3.04 -1.25
N VAL A 430 -17.35 -3.01 -0.25
CA VAL A 430 -18.74 -3.44 -0.41
C VAL A 430 -19.51 -2.37 -1.17
N TYR A 431 -20.22 -2.79 -2.20
CA TYR A 431 -21.11 -1.93 -2.97
C TYR A 431 -22.37 -2.67 -3.39
N ARG A 432 -23.42 -1.92 -3.68
CA ARG A 432 -24.65 -2.43 -4.30
C ARG A 432 -24.67 -2.03 -5.77
N ARG A 433 -24.97 -2.97 -6.65
CA ARG A 433 -25.16 -2.72 -8.08
C ARG A 433 -26.63 -2.43 -8.37
N LEU A 434 -26.87 -1.43 -9.21
CA LEU A 434 -28.21 -1.09 -9.65
C LEU A 434 -28.66 -2.02 -10.78
N ASP A 435 -29.85 -2.57 -10.66
CA ASP A 435 -30.48 -3.43 -11.69
C ASP A 435 -31.27 -2.61 -12.72
N CYS A 436 -31.60 -1.36 -12.41
CA CYS A 436 -32.36 -0.45 -13.26
C CYS A 436 -31.78 0.97 -13.23
N ALA A 437 -32.24 1.82 -14.17
CA ALA A 437 -31.88 3.22 -14.17
C ALA A 437 -32.57 3.97 -13.02
N VAL A 438 -31.83 4.82 -12.34
CA VAL A 438 -32.33 5.64 -11.22
C VAL A 438 -31.89 7.09 -11.43
N ALA A 439 -32.86 8.01 -11.43
CA ALA A 439 -32.56 9.45 -11.39
C ALA A 439 -32.20 9.88 -9.97
N VAL A 440 -31.15 10.67 -9.83
CA VAL A 440 -30.66 11.14 -8.53
C VAL A 440 -30.14 12.56 -8.61
N ASP A 441 -30.47 13.38 -7.60
CA ASP A 441 -29.80 14.64 -7.32
C ASP A 441 -28.64 14.38 -6.39
N ALA A 442 -27.44 14.78 -6.80
CA ALA A 442 -26.22 14.48 -6.07
C ALA A 442 -25.22 15.63 -6.14
N GLN A 443 -24.28 15.63 -5.20
CA GLN A 443 -23.11 16.48 -5.26
C GLN A 443 -21.98 15.76 -6.02
N SER A 444 -21.16 16.54 -6.72
CA SER A 444 -19.94 16.11 -7.37
C SER A 444 -18.95 17.26 -7.44
N TYR A 445 -18.02 17.23 -8.36
CA TYR A 445 -17.04 18.28 -8.57
C TYR A 445 -16.94 18.67 -10.05
N GLN A 446 -16.64 19.93 -10.29
CA GLN A 446 -16.10 20.45 -11.54
C GLN A 446 -14.58 20.60 -11.36
N LEU A 447 -13.82 20.12 -12.31
CA LEU A 447 -12.36 20.08 -12.30
C LEU A 447 -11.82 20.94 -13.44
N ASP A 448 -10.99 21.93 -13.10
CA ASP A 448 -10.47 22.91 -14.04
C ASP A 448 -8.95 23.01 -13.96
N ASN A 449 -8.30 23.44 -15.05
CA ASN A 449 -6.87 23.69 -15.14
C ASN A 449 -5.98 22.49 -14.70
N PRO A 450 -6.19 21.28 -15.21
CA PRO A 450 -5.38 20.12 -14.85
C PRO A 450 -3.92 20.33 -15.28
N LYS A 451 -2.99 19.89 -14.42
CA LYS A 451 -1.55 19.87 -14.71
C LYS A 451 -0.98 18.51 -14.36
N TRP A 452 -0.40 17.86 -15.33
CA TRP A 452 0.23 16.55 -15.17
C TRP A 452 1.74 16.69 -14.92
N SER A 453 2.35 15.63 -14.40
CA SER A 453 3.80 15.49 -14.35
C SER A 453 4.40 15.47 -15.76
N SER A 454 5.60 16.03 -15.89
CA SER A 454 6.33 16.03 -17.18
C SER A 454 7.02 14.69 -17.47
N GLN A 455 7.16 13.83 -16.45
CA GLN A 455 7.78 12.52 -16.56
C GLN A 455 6.86 11.45 -15.99
N PRO A 456 6.87 10.24 -16.54
CA PRO A 456 6.16 9.10 -15.99
C PRO A 456 6.67 8.76 -14.58
N PHE A 457 5.74 8.36 -13.72
CA PHE A 457 6.01 7.76 -12.41
C PHE A 457 5.13 6.52 -12.25
N GLU A 458 5.74 5.38 -12.02
CA GLU A 458 5.05 4.09 -11.86
C GLU A 458 4.02 3.79 -12.97
N GLY A 459 4.40 4.06 -14.22
CA GLY A 459 3.58 3.83 -15.41
C GLY A 459 2.55 4.92 -15.74
N HIS A 460 2.47 5.99 -14.96
CA HIS A 460 1.48 7.06 -15.12
C HIS A 460 2.11 8.44 -15.26
N LEU A 461 1.44 9.34 -15.99
CA LEU A 461 1.62 10.77 -15.85
C LEU A 461 0.67 11.24 -14.75
N MET A 462 1.19 11.44 -13.53
CA MET A 462 0.34 11.82 -12.39
C MET A 462 -0.24 13.22 -12.57
N LEU A 463 -1.53 13.39 -12.23
CA LEU A 463 -2.16 14.69 -12.12
C LEU A 463 -1.63 15.40 -10.86
N GLN A 464 -0.74 16.38 -11.06
CA GLN A 464 -0.08 17.10 -9.94
C GLN A 464 -1.00 18.12 -9.29
N SER A 465 -1.77 18.86 -10.10
CA SER A 465 -2.71 19.85 -9.59
C SER A 465 -3.94 19.94 -10.49
N VAL A 466 -5.06 20.29 -9.88
CA VAL A 466 -6.33 20.59 -10.53
C VAL A 466 -7.10 21.51 -9.60
N MET A 467 -7.88 22.42 -10.15
CA MET A 467 -8.83 23.24 -9.37
C MET A 467 -10.11 22.46 -9.19
N THR A 468 -10.51 22.21 -7.96
CA THR A 468 -11.71 21.43 -7.61
C THR A 468 -12.79 22.39 -7.09
N SER A 469 -13.96 22.38 -7.70
CA SER A 469 -15.13 23.17 -7.29
C SER A 469 -16.34 22.28 -7.07
N PRO A 470 -17.14 22.46 -6.01
CA PRO A 470 -18.38 21.72 -5.80
C PRO A 470 -19.36 21.94 -6.95
N ALA A 471 -20.05 20.87 -7.36
CA ALA A 471 -21.08 20.93 -8.40
C ALA A 471 -22.28 20.06 -8.02
N SER A 472 -23.50 20.63 -8.10
CA SER A 472 -24.74 19.86 -7.96
C SER A 472 -25.13 19.30 -9.33
N ARG A 473 -25.60 18.07 -9.38
CA ARG A 473 -25.96 17.38 -10.61
C ARG A 473 -27.24 16.60 -10.46
N HIS A 474 -28.06 16.67 -11.49
CA HIS A 474 -29.14 15.72 -11.71
C HIS A 474 -28.68 14.67 -12.72
N GLU A 475 -28.53 13.43 -12.30
CA GLU A 475 -27.98 12.36 -13.13
C GLU A 475 -28.90 11.16 -13.16
N ILE A 476 -28.96 10.50 -14.32
CA ILE A 476 -29.60 9.20 -14.46
C ILE A 476 -28.51 8.12 -14.41
N LEU A 477 -28.44 7.41 -13.30
CA LEU A 477 -27.54 6.28 -13.13
C LEU A 477 -28.09 5.09 -13.94
N PRO A 478 -27.36 4.58 -14.95
CA PRO A 478 -27.82 3.42 -15.72
C PRO A 478 -27.74 2.13 -14.92
N PRO A 479 -28.43 1.05 -15.36
CA PRO A 479 -28.23 -0.29 -14.80
C PRO A 479 -26.74 -0.67 -14.81
N GLY A 480 -26.29 -1.35 -13.75
CA GLY A 480 -24.87 -1.69 -13.57
C GLY A 480 -24.06 -0.66 -12.82
N SER A 481 -24.57 0.57 -12.60
CA SER A 481 -23.96 1.56 -11.69
C SER A 481 -23.87 1.00 -10.27
N VAL A 482 -22.88 1.47 -9.50
CA VAL A 482 -22.66 0.96 -8.13
C VAL A 482 -22.82 2.06 -7.10
N ILE A 483 -23.43 1.70 -5.97
CA ILE A 483 -23.58 2.53 -4.78
C ILE A 483 -22.67 1.98 -3.71
N VAL A 484 -21.76 2.81 -3.20
CA VAL A 484 -20.75 2.47 -2.19
C VAL A 484 -21.12 3.15 -0.88
N PRO A 485 -21.77 2.46 0.07
CA PRO A 485 -22.05 3.02 1.38
C PRO A 485 -20.76 3.15 2.19
N LEU A 486 -20.68 4.15 3.06
CA LEU A 486 -19.50 4.37 3.90
C LEU A 486 -19.61 3.78 5.30
N ASP A 487 -20.71 3.13 5.66
CA ASP A 487 -20.89 2.40 6.92
C ASP A 487 -20.22 1.01 6.88
N GLN A 488 -19.00 0.95 6.41
CA GLN A 488 -18.19 -0.26 6.26
C GLN A 488 -16.74 -0.03 6.73
N PRO A 489 -16.02 -1.07 7.17
CA PRO A 489 -14.62 -0.95 7.63
C PRO A 489 -13.66 -0.39 6.57
N SER A 490 -13.90 -0.68 5.29
CA SER A 490 -13.08 -0.22 4.15
C SER A 490 -13.44 1.19 3.63
N ALA A 491 -14.26 1.96 4.39
CA ALA A 491 -14.69 3.30 3.98
C ALA A 491 -13.52 4.25 3.68
N ASN A 492 -12.43 4.19 4.47
CA ASN A 492 -11.25 5.04 4.24
C ASN A 492 -10.59 4.76 2.89
N VAL A 493 -10.53 3.50 2.47
CA VAL A 493 -10.01 3.12 1.14
C VAL A 493 -10.92 3.66 0.03
N ALA A 494 -12.24 3.58 0.22
CA ALA A 494 -13.19 4.14 -0.75
C ALA A 494 -13.04 5.66 -0.88
N ILE A 495 -12.86 6.36 0.25
CA ILE A 495 -12.64 7.82 0.27
C ILE A 495 -11.35 8.16 -0.48
N GLU A 496 -10.23 7.49 -0.17
CA GLU A 496 -8.95 7.74 -0.83
C GLU A 496 -9.02 7.52 -2.35
N LEU A 497 -9.67 6.47 -2.80
CA LEU A 497 -9.82 6.18 -4.22
C LEU A 497 -10.69 7.21 -4.97
N LEU A 498 -11.75 7.72 -4.32
CA LEU A 498 -12.87 8.41 -4.97
C LEU A 498 -12.89 9.93 -4.75
N GLU A 499 -12.18 10.46 -3.76
CA GLU A 499 -12.10 11.91 -3.57
C GLU A 499 -11.00 12.51 -4.45
N PRO A 500 -11.30 13.50 -5.29
CA PRO A 500 -10.35 14.03 -6.27
C PRO A 500 -9.12 14.68 -5.63
N ASP A 501 -9.27 15.22 -4.42
CA ASP A 501 -8.19 15.89 -3.69
C ASP A 501 -7.37 14.94 -2.81
N ALA A 502 -7.74 13.66 -2.71
CA ALA A 502 -6.93 12.67 -2.03
C ALA A 502 -5.62 12.42 -2.80
N PRO A 503 -4.45 12.32 -2.09
CA PRO A 503 -3.13 12.31 -2.72
C PRO A 503 -2.90 11.14 -3.69
N ASP A 504 -3.55 10.01 -3.40
CA ASP A 504 -3.42 8.76 -4.15
C ASP A 504 -4.74 8.34 -4.82
N SER A 505 -5.66 9.30 -5.05
CA SER A 505 -6.93 9.02 -5.72
C SER A 505 -6.75 8.47 -7.14
N LEU A 506 -7.77 7.79 -7.64
CA LEU A 506 -7.80 7.31 -9.02
C LEU A 506 -7.70 8.47 -10.02
N LEU A 507 -8.16 9.66 -9.66
CA LEU A 507 -7.95 10.86 -10.45
C LEU A 507 -6.47 11.25 -10.50
N ARG A 508 -5.79 11.28 -9.35
CA ARG A 508 -4.36 11.63 -9.26
C ARG A 508 -3.46 10.65 -10.02
N TRP A 509 -3.86 9.39 -10.07
CA TRP A 509 -3.19 8.36 -10.86
C TRP A 509 -3.59 8.33 -12.34
N GLY A 510 -4.39 9.28 -12.83
CA GLY A 510 -4.75 9.42 -14.23
C GLY A 510 -5.75 8.39 -14.76
N VAL A 511 -6.39 7.59 -13.89
CA VAL A 511 -7.40 6.59 -14.30
C VAL A 511 -8.62 7.26 -14.94
N LEU A 512 -8.85 8.53 -14.64
CA LEU A 512 -9.99 9.33 -15.08
C LEU A 512 -9.61 10.45 -16.07
N ASP A 513 -8.39 10.49 -16.59
CA ASP A 513 -7.87 11.61 -17.42
C ASP A 513 -8.74 11.92 -18.63
N ALA A 514 -9.44 10.92 -19.17
CA ALA A 514 -10.34 11.11 -20.30
C ALA A 514 -11.46 12.16 -20.06
N ILE A 515 -11.78 12.49 -18.78
CA ILE A 515 -12.79 13.52 -18.47
C ILE A 515 -12.34 14.93 -18.85
N PHE A 516 -11.06 15.17 -19.00
CA PHE A 516 -10.49 16.47 -19.39
C PHE A 516 -10.44 16.66 -20.91
N GLU A 517 -10.69 15.60 -21.67
CA GLU A 517 -10.62 15.66 -23.12
C GLU A 517 -11.92 16.22 -23.73
N ILE A 518 -11.75 17.12 -24.70
CA ILE A 518 -12.85 17.55 -25.57
C ILE A 518 -12.85 16.63 -26.78
N LYS A 519 -13.96 15.94 -27.02
CA LYS A 519 -14.06 14.96 -28.13
C LYS A 519 -14.52 15.59 -29.45
N GLU A 520 -15.35 16.68 -29.35
CA GLU A 520 -15.78 17.41 -30.53
C GLU A 520 -14.91 18.65 -30.75
N TYR A 521 -14.78 19.05 -31.98
CA TYR A 521 -14.01 20.22 -32.38
C TYR A 521 -14.82 21.09 -33.37
N GLY A 522 -14.49 22.36 -33.44
CA GLY A 522 -15.07 23.27 -34.41
C GLY A 522 -14.08 23.55 -35.56
N GLU A 523 -14.56 23.38 -36.80
CA GLU A 523 -13.82 23.82 -37.97
C GLU A 523 -13.56 25.33 -37.92
N PRO A 524 -12.35 25.83 -38.22
CA PRO A 524 -12.02 27.25 -38.13
C PRO A 524 -13.02 28.16 -38.83
N ARG A 525 -13.47 27.80 -40.03
CA ARG A 525 -14.45 28.56 -40.80
C ARG A 525 -15.84 28.63 -40.14
N VAL A 526 -16.20 27.61 -39.35
CA VAL A 526 -17.47 27.57 -38.60
C VAL A 526 -17.33 28.42 -37.34
N LEU A 527 -16.20 28.27 -36.63
CA LEU A 527 -15.88 29.04 -35.44
C LEU A 527 -15.73 30.54 -35.73
N GLU A 528 -15.22 30.92 -36.90
CA GLU A 528 -15.17 32.33 -37.36
C GLU A 528 -16.59 32.94 -37.45
N LYS A 529 -17.57 32.21 -37.99
CA LYS A 529 -18.96 32.65 -38.05
C LYS A 529 -19.54 32.78 -36.65
N LEU A 530 -19.38 31.75 -35.82
CA LEU A 530 -19.82 31.76 -34.43
C LEU A 530 -19.23 32.93 -33.65
N ALA A 531 -17.92 33.16 -33.77
CA ALA A 531 -17.23 34.27 -33.10
C ALA A 531 -17.84 35.63 -33.49
N ARG A 532 -18.07 35.87 -34.78
CA ARG A 532 -18.69 37.12 -35.27
C ARG A 532 -20.11 37.30 -34.74
N GLU A 533 -20.89 36.23 -34.70
CA GLU A 533 -22.25 36.28 -34.12
C GLU A 533 -22.19 36.58 -32.61
N MET A 534 -21.29 35.98 -31.86
CA MET A 534 -21.13 36.23 -30.43
C MET A 534 -20.68 37.65 -30.15
N LEU A 535 -19.68 38.15 -30.90
CA LEU A 535 -19.21 39.52 -30.77
C LEU A 535 -20.29 40.57 -31.12
N ALA A 536 -21.22 40.23 -32.03
CA ALA A 536 -22.30 41.12 -32.38
C ALA A 536 -23.47 41.13 -31.36
N LYS A 537 -23.69 39.99 -30.68
CA LYS A 537 -24.83 39.80 -29.76
C LYS A 537 -24.50 40.02 -28.29
N ASP A 538 -23.20 39.87 -27.89
CA ASP A 538 -22.79 39.92 -26.49
C ASP A 538 -21.61 40.90 -26.29
N ALA A 539 -21.93 42.07 -25.73
CA ALA A 539 -20.96 43.11 -25.43
C ALA A 539 -19.90 42.67 -24.37
N THR A 540 -20.28 41.78 -23.45
CA THR A 540 -19.41 41.27 -22.40
C THR A 540 -18.32 40.38 -23.02
N VAL A 541 -18.72 39.41 -23.87
CA VAL A 541 -17.78 38.56 -24.60
C VAL A 541 -16.84 39.40 -25.47
N LYS A 542 -17.36 40.45 -26.11
CA LYS A 542 -16.54 41.36 -26.91
C LYS A 542 -15.47 42.06 -26.06
N THR A 543 -15.86 42.62 -24.93
CA THR A 543 -14.94 43.32 -24.02
C THR A 543 -13.87 42.39 -23.46
N GLU A 544 -14.25 41.17 -23.06
CA GLU A 544 -13.32 40.17 -22.58
C GLU A 544 -12.31 39.71 -23.65
N PHE A 545 -12.77 39.48 -24.87
CA PHE A 545 -11.93 39.11 -26.00
C PHE A 545 -10.91 40.20 -26.34
N GLU A 546 -11.37 41.44 -26.45
CA GLU A 546 -10.51 42.61 -26.72
C GLU A 546 -9.48 42.83 -25.62
N ARG A 547 -9.88 42.67 -24.35
CA ARG A 547 -8.96 42.73 -23.22
C ARG A 547 -7.88 41.65 -23.35
N LYS A 548 -8.30 40.39 -23.60
CA LYS A 548 -7.36 39.27 -23.70
C LYS A 548 -6.41 39.42 -24.88
N LEU A 549 -6.85 39.99 -25.99
CA LEU A 549 -5.96 40.33 -27.12
C LEU A 549 -4.89 41.36 -26.74
N ARG A 550 -5.20 42.31 -25.88
CA ARG A 550 -4.24 43.33 -25.42
C ARG A 550 -3.26 42.80 -24.39
N ASP A 551 -3.77 41.98 -23.44
CA ASP A 551 -3.07 41.63 -22.21
C ASP A 551 -2.29 40.31 -22.31
N ASP A 552 -2.59 39.46 -23.33
CA ASP A 552 -2.01 38.14 -23.52
C ASP A 552 -1.42 38.00 -24.94
N ALA A 553 -0.13 38.27 -25.05
CA ALA A 553 0.58 38.22 -26.35
C ALA A 553 0.58 36.82 -26.97
N ALA A 554 0.63 35.74 -26.14
CA ALA A 554 0.58 34.36 -26.63
C ALA A 554 -0.80 34.02 -27.21
N PHE A 555 -1.87 34.44 -26.53
CA PHE A 555 -3.23 34.35 -27.04
C PHE A 555 -3.41 35.14 -28.33
N ALA A 556 -2.94 36.37 -28.39
CA ALA A 556 -3.04 37.22 -29.55
C ALA A 556 -2.33 36.66 -30.78
N ALA A 557 -1.22 35.96 -30.60
CA ALA A 557 -0.44 35.31 -31.65
C ALA A 557 -1.02 33.96 -32.12
N SER A 558 -1.97 33.36 -31.37
CA SER A 558 -2.50 32.03 -31.67
C SER A 558 -3.91 32.08 -32.29
N PRO A 559 -4.08 31.88 -33.62
CA PRO A 559 -5.39 31.81 -34.24
C PRO A 559 -6.32 30.78 -33.60
N GLN A 560 -5.77 29.61 -33.26
CA GLN A 560 -6.53 28.53 -32.62
C GLN A 560 -7.02 28.92 -31.21
N ALA A 561 -6.16 29.55 -30.39
CA ALA A 561 -6.54 29.99 -29.07
C ALA A 561 -7.66 31.06 -29.13
N ARG A 562 -7.61 31.97 -30.10
CA ARG A 562 -8.62 32.99 -30.34
C ARG A 562 -9.95 32.39 -30.74
N LEU A 563 -10.00 31.40 -31.63
CA LEU A 563 -11.24 30.71 -32.00
C LEU A 563 -11.76 29.83 -30.86
N ASN A 564 -10.89 29.14 -30.13
CA ASN A 564 -11.26 28.36 -28.96
C ASN A 564 -11.89 29.22 -27.85
N PHE A 565 -11.52 30.49 -27.72
CA PHE A 565 -12.15 31.41 -26.77
C PHE A 565 -13.67 31.48 -26.96
N PHE A 566 -14.15 31.53 -28.21
CA PHE A 566 -15.57 31.53 -28.54
C PHE A 566 -16.19 30.13 -28.46
N PHE A 567 -15.49 29.10 -28.93
CA PHE A 567 -15.96 27.73 -28.81
C PHE A 567 -16.24 27.36 -27.35
N GLN A 568 -15.31 27.67 -26.43
CA GLN A 568 -15.46 27.40 -25.00
C GLN A 568 -16.63 28.14 -24.34
N ARG A 569 -17.16 29.21 -24.93
CA ARG A 569 -18.31 29.95 -24.47
C ARG A 569 -19.61 29.58 -25.20
N SER A 570 -19.54 28.61 -26.09
CA SER A 570 -20.68 28.16 -26.87
C SER A 570 -21.40 26.98 -26.23
N PRO A 571 -22.69 26.78 -26.54
CA PRO A 571 -23.46 25.61 -26.08
C PRO A 571 -22.81 24.27 -26.49
N TRP A 572 -22.13 24.23 -27.65
CA TRP A 572 -21.47 23.00 -28.13
C TRP A 572 -20.32 22.55 -27.23
N TYR A 573 -19.66 23.47 -26.56
CA TYR A 573 -18.61 23.14 -25.60
C TYR A 573 -19.19 22.69 -24.26
N THR A 574 -20.22 23.39 -23.74
CA THR A 574 -20.78 23.11 -22.41
C THR A 574 -21.46 21.76 -22.31
N VAL A 575 -22.02 21.23 -23.38
CA VAL A 575 -22.66 19.89 -23.38
C VAL A 575 -21.63 18.75 -23.28
N GLN A 576 -20.35 19.01 -23.55
CA GLN A 576 -19.32 17.98 -23.47
C GLN A 576 -18.86 17.69 -22.03
N ARG A 577 -19.25 18.53 -21.08
CA ARG A 577 -18.97 18.35 -19.65
C ARG A 577 -17.50 18.05 -19.32
N ALA A 578 -16.57 18.67 -20.07
CA ALA A 578 -15.14 18.53 -19.79
C ALA A 578 -14.82 18.90 -18.33
N GLY A 579 -14.01 18.06 -17.66
CA GLY A 579 -13.70 18.23 -16.24
C GLY A 579 -14.85 17.91 -15.28
N ALA A 580 -15.95 17.36 -15.78
CA ALA A 580 -17.04 16.86 -14.94
C ALA A 580 -16.61 15.58 -14.20
N TYR A 581 -16.41 15.65 -12.88
CA TYR A 581 -16.00 14.48 -12.10
C TYR A 581 -17.12 13.44 -12.08
N PRO A 582 -16.87 12.16 -12.41
CA PRO A 582 -17.94 11.19 -12.63
C PRO A 582 -18.46 10.54 -11.34
N VAL A 583 -17.72 10.65 -10.24
CA VAL A 583 -18.14 10.10 -8.95
C VAL A 583 -19.13 11.06 -8.30
N LEU A 584 -20.27 10.55 -7.91
CA LEU A 584 -21.31 11.31 -7.22
C LEU A 584 -21.24 11.06 -5.72
N ARG A 585 -21.45 12.11 -4.94
CA ARG A 585 -21.55 12.11 -3.48
C ARG A 585 -23.02 12.18 -3.10
N LEU A 586 -23.52 11.12 -2.50
CA LEU A 586 -24.91 11.01 -2.09
C LEU A 586 -25.06 11.42 -0.63
N ASP A 587 -26.02 12.27 -0.34
CA ASP A 587 -26.50 12.48 1.02
C ASP A 587 -27.51 11.38 1.43
N ALA A 588 -28.01 11.43 2.66
CA ALA A 588 -28.96 10.44 3.16
C ALA A 588 -30.28 10.42 2.36
N ALA A 589 -30.75 11.58 1.93
CA ALA A 589 -32.01 11.69 1.17
C ALA A 589 -31.88 11.07 -0.22
N ALA A 590 -30.77 11.31 -0.91
CA ALA A 590 -30.46 10.69 -2.20
C ALA A 590 -30.31 9.17 -2.06
N LEU A 591 -29.65 8.70 -1.00
CA LEU A 591 -29.48 7.27 -0.72
C LEU A 591 -30.84 6.59 -0.42
N ASP A 592 -31.72 7.25 0.33
CA ASP A 592 -33.07 6.77 0.62
C ASP A 592 -33.92 6.68 -0.67
N THR A 593 -33.82 7.68 -1.55
CA THR A 593 -34.47 7.69 -2.86
C THR A 593 -34.04 6.49 -3.71
N ILE A 594 -32.74 6.22 -3.78
CA ILE A 594 -32.20 5.06 -4.51
C ILE A 594 -32.70 3.75 -3.87
N SER A 595 -32.69 3.67 -2.54
CA SER A 595 -33.11 2.48 -1.79
C SER A 595 -34.62 2.19 -2.01
N ALA A 596 -35.45 3.21 -2.02
CA ALA A 596 -36.89 3.11 -2.33
C ALA A 596 -37.13 2.66 -3.77
N SER A 597 -36.41 3.20 -4.75
CA SER A 597 -36.49 2.82 -6.16
C SER A 597 -36.13 1.35 -6.38
N ILE A 598 -35.10 0.82 -5.66
CA ILE A 598 -34.71 -0.58 -5.73
C ILE A 598 -35.78 -1.50 -5.06
N ALA A 599 -36.35 -1.08 -3.93
CA ALA A 599 -37.35 -1.85 -3.19
C ALA A 599 -38.70 -1.95 -3.92
N GLY A 600 -39.02 -0.94 -4.69
CA GLY A 600 -40.35 -0.75 -5.32
C GLY A 600 -40.60 -1.56 -6.60
N LYS A 601 -39.89 -2.61 -6.92
CA LYS A 601 -40.10 -3.58 -8.04
C LYS A 601 -40.57 -3.01 -9.42
N SER A 602 -40.76 -1.70 -9.57
CA SER A 602 -41.00 -1.01 -10.82
C SER A 602 -39.92 0.04 -11.00
N CYS A 603 -38.89 -0.33 -11.76
CA CYS A 603 -37.95 0.65 -12.24
C CYS A 603 -38.69 1.55 -13.23
N PRO A 604 -38.97 2.81 -12.93
CA PRO A 604 -39.55 3.70 -13.92
C PRO A 604 -38.53 3.80 -15.07
N VAL A 605 -38.99 3.58 -16.28
CA VAL A 605 -38.23 3.98 -17.48
C VAL A 605 -38.15 5.50 -17.38
N PRO A 606 -36.96 6.11 -17.25
CA PRO A 606 -36.86 7.56 -17.23
C PRO A 606 -37.49 8.09 -18.53
N GLU A 607 -38.46 8.98 -18.44
CA GLU A 607 -38.82 9.78 -19.60
C GLU A 607 -37.56 10.52 -20.01
N VAL A 608 -37.06 10.21 -21.20
CA VAL A 608 -35.98 10.96 -21.83
C VAL A 608 -36.49 12.39 -21.96
N ASP A 609 -35.95 13.27 -21.13
CA ASP A 609 -36.39 14.65 -21.02
C ASP A 609 -36.50 15.25 -22.45
N SER A 610 -37.64 15.76 -22.79
CA SER A 610 -37.97 16.34 -24.10
C SER A 610 -37.09 17.55 -24.44
N ALA A 611 -36.33 18.07 -23.48
CA ALA A 611 -35.30 19.10 -23.67
C ALA A 611 -34.24 18.74 -24.74
N TYR A 612 -33.96 17.44 -24.95
CA TYR A 612 -33.04 16.99 -26.02
C TYR A 612 -33.69 16.93 -27.41
N ARG A 613 -35.03 17.00 -27.53
CA ARG A 613 -35.73 16.97 -28.83
C ARG A 613 -35.79 18.34 -29.51
N ASN A 614 -35.58 19.42 -28.78
CA ASN A 614 -35.65 20.78 -29.31
C ASN A 614 -34.33 21.39 -29.76
N LEU A 615 -33.27 20.59 -29.83
CA LEU A 615 -31.94 20.99 -30.30
C LEU A 615 -31.56 20.39 -31.67
N ARG A 616 -32.57 19.96 -32.46
CA ARG A 616 -32.36 19.66 -33.88
C ARG A 616 -32.75 20.85 -34.76
#